data_5c6e6692e25307b1cffb34fed38a8d6c
#
_entry.id   5c6e6692e25307b1cffb34fed38a8d6c
#
_cell.length_a   1.000
_cell.length_b   1.000
_cell.length_c   1.000
_cell.angle_alpha   90.00
_cell.angle_beta   90.00
_cell.angle_gamma   90.00
#
_symmetry.space_group_name_H-M   'P 1'
#
loop_
_entity.id
_entity.type
_entity.pdbx_description
1 polymer ?
#
loop_
_entity_poly.entity_id
_entity_poly.type
_entity_poly.pdbx_seq_one_letter_code
_entity_poly.pdbx_strand_id
1 'polypeptide(L)'
;MNFGKEFEKYAVKHKGISSNTLDSYFKHNIPNAVASIPASGAVGSITNLTPNIIEERPMNVAVMDVYSRLMMDRIIFLGYPINDEVANIVTAQLLFLESTDRTRDIQMYINCPGGGVYAGLGMYDTMQFITPDIATICTGMAASMGQVLMCAGAPGKRTALKHSRIMMHQPSAGAGGQATDIEITVNEVKKVKRELYEIIAFHSNQPVEKVAIDCDRDKWMTSTEAKEYGLIDEVPIMNQRKQKRDQK
;
A
#
# COMPACT_ATOMS: atom_id res chain seq x y z
N MET A 1 28.68 -12.83 24.00
CA MET A 1 28.07 -11.77 24.80
C MET A 1 26.56 -11.99 24.82
N ASN A 2 25.93 -11.98 25.99
CA ASN A 2 24.51 -12.33 26.11
C ASN A 2 23.69 -11.03 26.10
N PHE A 3 23.49 -10.49 24.90
CA PHE A 3 22.79 -9.22 24.67
C PHE A 3 21.38 -9.17 25.34
N GLY A 4 20.71 -10.31 25.50
CA GLY A 4 19.40 -10.37 26.14
C GLY A 4 19.39 -9.97 27.62
N LYS A 5 20.38 -10.38 28.39
CA LYS A 5 20.48 -10.05 29.82
C LYS A 5 20.89 -8.58 30.09
N GLU A 6 21.66 -7.99 29.19
CA GLU A 6 22.03 -6.57 29.34
C GLU A 6 20.85 -5.67 28.95
N PHE A 7 20.09 -6.04 27.91
CA PHE A 7 18.85 -5.35 27.55
C PHE A 7 17.80 -5.46 28.66
N GLU A 8 17.62 -6.64 29.25
CA GLU A 8 16.72 -6.85 30.38
C GLU A 8 17.07 -5.96 31.58
N LYS A 9 18.35 -5.87 31.95
CA LYS A 9 18.80 -4.99 33.02
C LYS A 9 18.55 -3.52 32.72
N TYR A 10 18.79 -3.10 31.47
CA TYR A 10 18.53 -1.73 31.05
C TYR A 10 17.03 -1.40 31.07
N ALA A 11 16.19 -2.26 30.50
CA ALA A 11 14.75 -2.07 30.42
C ALA A 11 14.09 -2.01 31.81
N VAL A 12 14.48 -2.91 32.73
CA VAL A 12 13.92 -2.97 34.10
C VAL A 12 14.47 -1.86 35.00
N LYS A 13 15.81 -1.65 35.02
CA LYS A 13 16.43 -0.73 35.99
C LYS A 13 16.41 0.74 35.56
N HIS A 14 16.51 1.02 34.26
CA HIS A 14 16.63 2.39 33.76
C HIS A 14 15.33 2.90 33.12
N LYS A 15 14.46 1.99 32.66
CA LYS A 15 13.20 2.35 31.97
C LYS A 15 11.95 1.95 32.76
N GLY A 16 12.09 1.28 33.90
CA GLY A 16 10.98 0.94 34.77
C GLY A 16 9.97 -0.06 34.17
N ILE A 17 10.35 -0.78 33.10
CA ILE A 17 9.50 -1.77 32.48
C ILE A 17 9.39 -2.98 33.42
N SER A 18 8.17 -3.44 33.71
CA SER A 18 8.01 -4.60 34.61
C SER A 18 8.63 -5.86 33.99
N SER A 19 9.29 -6.69 34.80
CA SER A 19 9.90 -7.94 34.33
C SER A 19 8.86 -8.86 33.68
N ASN A 20 7.61 -8.87 34.20
CA ASN A 20 6.51 -9.67 33.63
C ASN A 20 6.12 -9.24 32.21
N THR A 21 6.16 -7.94 31.93
CA THR A 21 5.90 -7.41 30.57
C THR A 21 7.02 -7.82 29.62
N LEU A 22 8.26 -7.77 30.09
CA LEU A 22 9.43 -8.17 29.32
C LEU A 22 9.44 -9.69 29.05
N ASP A 23 9.11 -10.50 30.06
CA ASP A 23 8.98 -11.97 29.94
C ASP A 23 7.87 -12.37 28.98
N SER A 24 6.73 -11.68 29.01
CA SER A 24 5.64 -11.88 28.06
C SER A 24 6.06 -11.55 26.63
N TYR A 25 6.81 -10.48 26.45
CA TYR A 25 7.36 -10.10 25.14
C TYR A 25 8.31 -11.17 24.61
N PHE A 26 9.25 -11.65 25.42
CA PHE A 26 10.19 -12.70 25.00
C PHE A 26 9.50 -14.03 24.72
N LYS A 27 8.48 -14.42 25.50
CA LYS A 27 7.71 -15.66 25.29
C LYS A 27 6.91 -15.65 23.99
N HIS A 28 6.36 -14.50 23.56
CA HIS A 28 5.53 -14.40 22.36
C HIS A 28 6.33 -14.15 21.09
N ASN A 29 7.51 -13.51 21.16
CA ASN A 29 8.23 -13.05 19.97
C ASN A 29 9.53 -13.84 19.66
N ILE A 30 10.09 -14.60 20.59
CA ILE A 30 11.35 -15.35 20.38
C ILE A 30 11.17 -16.81 19.91
N PRO A 31 10.12 -17.56 20.26
CA PRO A 31 10.00 -18.95 19.84
C PRO A 31 9.90 -19.17 18.33
N ASN A 32 9.45 -18.18 17.57
CA ASN A 32 9.21 -18.32 16.13
C ASN A 32 10.39 -17.90 15.24
N ALA A 33 11.42 -17.26 15.79
CA ALA A 33 12.57 -16.78 15.00
C ALA A 33 13.64 -17.86 14.74
N VAL A 34 13.65 -18.98 15.45
CA VAL A 34 14.69 -20.00 15.36
C VAL A 34 14.20 -21.36 14.83
N ALA A 35 12.90 -21.58 14.73
CA ALA A 35 12.32 -22.92 14.54
C ALA A 35 11.86 -23.27 13.12
N SER A 36 12.11 -22.46 12.08
CA SER A 36 11.71 -22.87 10.73
C SER A 36 12.53 -22.23 9.61
N ILE A 37 13.73 -22.78 9.39
CA ILE A 37 14.30 -22.80 8.04
C ILE A 37 14.04 -24.20 7.49
N PRO A 38 13.03 -24.42 6.67
CA PRO A 38 12.87 -25.70 5.98
C PRO A 38 13.91 -25.77 4.89
N ALA A 39 14.67 -26.85 4.88
CA ALA A 39 15.70 -27.18 3.89
C ALA A 39 15.11 -27.63 2.54
N SER A 40 14.04 -27.06 2.07
CA SER A 40 13.49 -27.31 0.74
C SER A 40 12.64 -26.12 0.28
N GLY A 41 13.13 -25.41 -0.68
CA GLY A 41 12.62 -24.60 -1.78
C GLY A 41 11.18 -24.06 -1.82
N ALA A 42 10.46 -24.01 -0.74
CA ALA A 42 9.20 -23.28 -0.64
C ALA A 42 9.50 -21.88 -0.10
N VAL A 43 9.22 -20.85 -0.88
CA VAL A 43 9.22 -19.46 -0.42
C VAL A 43 8.12 -19.36 0.64
N GLY A 44 8.49 -19.67 1.88
CA GLY A 44 7.62 -19.49 3.03
C GLY A 44 7.25 -18.01 3.13
N SER A 45 5.98 -17.73 3.26
CA SER A 45 5.46 -16.43 3.64
C SER A 45 6.30 -15.88 4.80
N ILE A 46 7.05 -14.79 4.56
CA ILE A 46 7.82 -14.13 5.61
C ILE A 46 6.82 -13.38 6.49
N THR A 47 6.26 -14.08 7.44
CA THR A 47 5.42 -13.50 8.49
C THR A 47 6.35 -12.90 9.56
N ASN A 48 6.28 -11.60 9.81
CA ASN A 48 7.07 -10.79 10.75
C ASN A 48 8.24 -10.00 10.16
N LEU A 49 8.05 -9.36 9.00
CA LEU A 49 9.02 -8.37 8.48
C LEU A 49 8.97 -7.02 9.21
N THR A 50 7.90 -6.74 9.94
CA THR A 50 7.76 -5.47 10.65
C THR A 50 8.29 -5.58 12.07
N PRO A 51 9.32 -4.80 12.44
CA PRO A 51 9.79 -4.74 13.81
C PRO A 51 8.71 -4.16 14.71
N ASN A 52 8.48 -4.80 15.86
CA ASN A 52 7.65 -4.23 16.91
C ASN A 52 8.35 -3.04 17.54
N ILE A 53 7.60 -1.99 17.82
CA ILE A 53 8.04 -0.82 18.57
C ILE A 53 7.41 -0.84 19.96
N ILE A 54 8.13 -0.28 20.92
CA ILE A 54 7.62 -0.03 22.28
C ILE A 54 7.42 1.48 22.40
N GLU A 55 6.17 1.91 22.59
CA GLU A 55 5.83 3.31 22.84
C GLU A 55 5.47 3.50 24.31
N GLU A 56 6.22 4.33 25.03
CA GLU A 56 5.88 4.72 26.41
C GLU A 56 4.78 5.80 26.34
N ARG A 57 3.65 5.54 26.98
CA ARG A 57 2.59 6.54 27.22
C ARG A 57 2.53 6.84 28.71
N PRO A 58 2.02 8.00 29.15
CA PRO A 58 2.07 8.43 30.57
C PRO A 58 1.53 7.43 31.59
N MET A 59 0.80 6.41 31.18
CA MET A 59 0.22 5.41 32.09
C MET A 59 0.37 3.95 31.61
N ASN A 60 0.87 3.67 30.38
CA ASN A 60 0.99 2.30 29.87
C ASN A 60 2.04 2.19 28.76
N VAL A 61 2.73 1.04 28.71
CA VAL A 61 3.59 0.66 27.58
C VAL A 61 2.75 -0.14 26.58
N ALA A 62 2.66 0.33 25.35
CA ALA A 62 2.03 -0.40 24.25
C ALA A 62 3.09 -1.00 23.32
N VAL A 63 3.00 -2.29 23.05
CA VAL A 63 3.79 -2.97 22.01
C VAL A 63 2.91 -3.08 20.77
N MET A 64 3.36 -2.49 19.67
CA MET A 64 2.64 -2.54 18.39
C MET A 64 3.63 -2.63 17.24
N ASP A 65 3.21 -3.18 16.11
CA ASP A 65 4.02 -3.17 14.90
C ASP A 65 4.05 -1.75 14.27
N VAL A 66 5.05 -1.53 13.40
CA VAL A 66 5.26 -0.21 12.78
C VAL A 66 4.07 0.23 11.93
N TYR A 67 3.40 -0.67 11.21
CA TYR A 67 2.23 -0.32 10.40
C TYR A 67 1.07 0.12 11.27
N SER A 68 0.81 -0.60 12.37
CA SER A 68 -0.22 -0.20 13.35
C SER A 68 0.08 1.17 13.95
N ARG A 69 1.37 1.46 14.24
CA ARG A 69 1.76 2.78 14.75
C ARG A 69 1.55 3.89 13.71
N LEU A 70 1.92 3.64 12.46
CA LEU A 70 1.71 4.60 11.37
C LEU A 70 0.22 4.81 11.07
N MET A 71 -0.60 3.78 11.19
CA MET A 71 -2.06 3.90 11.02
C MET A 71 -2.68 4.84 12.07
N MET A 72 -2.12 4.95 13.28
CA MET A 72 -2.56 5.97 14.25
C MET A 72 -2.31 7.40 13.75
N ASP A 73 -1.31 7.60 12.89
CA ASP A 73 -1.06 8.87 12.19
C ASP A 73 -1.80 8.95 10.84
N ARG A 74 -2.75 8.04 10.61
CA ARG A 74 -3.59 7.95 9.39
C ARG A 74 -2.80 7.60 8.12
N ILE A 75 -1.74 6.80 8.28
CA ILE A 75 -0.88 6.35 7.20
C ILE A 75 -1.13 4.86 6.94
N ILE A 76 -1.48 4.52 5.70
CA ILE A 76 -1.69 3.16 5.20
C ILE A 76 -0.61 2.84 4.17
N PHE A 77 -0.16 1.58 4.13
CA PHE A 77 0.75 1.08 3.11
C PHE A 77 0.09 0.03 2.22
N LEU A 78 0.06 0.30 0.92
CA LEU A 78 -0.22 -0.69 -0.11
C LEU A 78 1.11 -1.12 -0.75
N GLY A 79 1.78 -2.09 -0.10
CA GLY A 79 3.13 -2.54 -0.45
C GLY A 79 3.18 -3.96 -1.05
N TYR A 80 2.03 -4.54 -1.38
CA TYR A 80 1.91 -5.93 -1.85
C TYR A 80 1.07 -6.02 -3.14
N PRO A 81 1.18 -7.13 -3.89
CA PRO A 81 0.21 -7.45 -4.94
C PRO A 81 -1.21 -7.50 -4.37
N ILE A 82 -2.17 -6.93 -5.10
CA ILE A 82 -3.56 -6.87 -4.69
C ILE A 82 -4.21 -8.24 -4.85
N ASN A 83 -4.68 -8.79 -3.75
CA ASN A 83 -5.56 -9.95 -3.65
C ASN A 83 -6.70 -9.65 -2.69
N ASP A 84 -7.62 -10.58 -2.48
CA ASP A 84 -8.78 -10.37 -1.61
C ASP A 84 -8.39 -10.09 -0.15
N GLU A 85 -7.31 -10.70 0.35
CA GLU A 85 -6.83 -10.49 1.72
C GLU A 85 -6.31 -9.06 1.90
N VAL A 86 -5.44 -8.60 1.00
CA VAL A 86 -4.91 -7.22 1.01
C VAL A 86 -6.03 -6.20 0.87
N ALA A 87 -6.99 -6.45 -0.04
CA ALA A 87 -8.12 -5.57 -0.24
C ALA A 87 -9.00 -5.46 1.01
N ASN A 88 -9.31 -6.57 1.66
CA ASN A 88 -10.08 -6.59 2.89
C ASN A 88 -9.39 -5.84 4.03
N ILE A 89 -8.05 -6.01 4.18
CA ILE A 89 -7.27 -5.31 5.20
C ILE A 89 -7.28 -3.80 4.95
N VAL A 90 -7.01 -3.34 3.73
CA VAL A 90 -6.97 -1.92 3.40
C VAL A 90 -8.37 -1.29 3.53
N THR A 91 -9.42 -1.98 3.06
CA THR A 91 -10.80 -1.55 3.23
C THR A 91 -11.17 -1.39 4.71
N ALA A 92 -10.81 -2.36 5.55
CA ALA A 92 -11.05 -2.27 6.99
C ALA A 92 -10.28 -1.10 7.63
N GLN A 93 -9.04 -0.84 7.21
CA GLN A 93 -8.25 0.30 7.68
C GLN A 93 -8.88 1.64 7.27
N LEU A 94 -9.35 1.77 6.05
CA LEU A 94 -10.05 2.97 5.56
C LEU A 94 -11.31 3.26 6.37
N LEU A 95 -12.16 2.26 6.57
CA LEU A 95 -13.39 2.38 7.37
C LEU A 95 -13.10 2.70 8.84
N PHE A 96 -12.07 2.09 9.42
CA PHE A 96 -11.63 2.39 10.79
C PHE A 96 -11.16 3.84 10.91
N LEU A 97 -10.35 4.32 9.98
CA LEU A 97 -9.85 5.71 9.99
C LEU A 97 -10.97 6.72 9.79
N GLU A 98 -11.96 6.43 8.93
CA GLU A 98 -13.16 7.26 8.83
C GLU A 98 -13.93 7.32 10.14
N SER A 99 -14.12 6.16 10.80
CA SER A 99 -14.85 6.11 12.08
C SER A 99 -14.18 6.90 13.20
N THR A 100 -12.85 7.05 13.16
CA THR A 100 -12.08 7.79 14.16
C THR A 100 -12.07 9.29 13.93
N ASP A 101 -11.99 9.73 12.67
CA ASP A 101 -12.00 11.15 12.30
C ASP A 101 -12.38 11.30 10.81
N ARG A 102 -13.49 11.96 10.54
CA ARG A 102 -14.01 12.18 9.18
C ARG A 102 -13.43 13.41 8.47
N THR A 103 -12.66 14.21 9.17
CA THR A 103 -12.21 15.53 8.67
C THR A 103 -10.77 15.55 8.21
N ARG A 104 -9.96 14.66 8.74
CA ARG A 104 -8.53 14.61 8.43
C ARG A 104 -8.26 13.63 7.29
N ASP A 105 -7.34 14.01 6.41
CA ASP A 105 -6.88 13.18 5.30
C ASP A 105 -6.30 11.85 5.76
N ILE A 106 -6.39 10.85 4.89
CA ILE A 106 -5.70 9.57 5.00
C ILE A 106 -4.55 9.56 3.97
N GLN A 107 -3.35 9.17 4.38
CA GLN A 107 -2.21 9.05 3.48
C GLN A 107 -2.02 7.58 3.09
N MET A 108 -2.11 7.26 1.80
CA MET A 108 -1.88 5.93 1.29
C MET A 108 -0.55 5.89 0.51
N TYR A 109 0.44 5.22 1.09
CA TYR A 109 1.72 4.97 0.44
C TYR A 109 1.64 3.72 -0.43
N ILE A 110 1.98 3.87 -1.72
CA ILE A 110 1.80 2.83 -2.71
C ILE A 110 3.15 2.40 -3.29
N ASN A 111 3.43 1.09 -3.17
CA ASN A 111 4.51 0.38 -3.86
C ASN A 111 3.95 -0.98 -4.32
N CYS A 112 3.13 -0.96 -5.36
CA CYS A 112 2.24 -2.06 -5.71
C CYS A 112 2.32 -2.39 -7.20
N PRO A 113 2.56 -3.66 -7.57
CA PRO A 113 2.58 -4.11 -8.97
C PRO A 113 1.18 -4.28 -9.59
N GLY A 114 0.11 -4.07 -8.82
CA GLY A 114 -1.26 -4.38 -9.21
C GLY A 114 -1.74 -5.72 -8.68
N GLY A 115 -2.70 -6.34 -9.35
CA GLY A 115 -3.26 -7.63 -8.95
C GLY A 115 -4.74 -7.79 -9.31
N GLY A 116 -5.52 -8.44 -8.43
CA GLY A 116 -6.92 -8.76 -8.66
C GLY A 116 -7.78 -7.53 -8.92
N VAL A 117 -8.47 -7.50 -10.06
CA VAL A 117 -9.26 -6.33 -10.48
C VAL A 117 -10.43 -6.11 -9.56
N TYR A 118 -11.22 -7.13 -9.23
CA TYR A 118 -12.38 -6.98 -8.34
C TYR A 118 -11.97 -6.60 -6.92
N ALA A 119 -10.89 -7.18 -6.41
CA ALA A 119 -10.31 -6.79 -5.12
C ALA A 119 -9.90 -5.31 -5.12
N GLY A 120 -9.28 -4.85 -6.19
CA GLY A 120 -8.89 -3.45 -6.36
C GLY A 120 -10.06 -2.51 -6.56
N LEU A 121 -11.11 -2.89 -7.28
CA LEU A 121 -12.35 -2.10 -7.42
C LEU A 121 -13.06 -1.93 -6.08
N GLY A 122 -13.09 -2.96 -5.23
CA GLY A 122 -13.64 -2.83 -3.87
C GLY A 122 -12.86 -1.83 -3.01
N MET A 123 -11.53 -1.79 -3.15
CA MET A 123 -10.71 -0.75 -2.51
C MET A 123 -11.00 0.64 -3.10
N TYR A 124 -11.08 0.75 -4.44
CA TYR A 124 -11.41 1.98 -5.14
C TYR A 124 -12.75 2.56 -4.68
N ASP A 125 -13.80 1.75 -4.69
CA ASP A 125 -15.13 2.18 -4.26
C ASP A 125 -15.12 2.63 -2.80
N THR A 126 -14.39 1.93 -1.93
CA THR A 126 -14.23 2.35 -0.53
C THR A 126 -13.51 3.69 -0.42
N MET A 127 -12.45 3.92 -1.21
CA MET A 127 -11.74 5.20 -1.26
C MET A 127 -12.65 6.35 -1.68
N GLN A 128 -13.59 6.10 -2.61
CA GLN A 128 -14.54 7.13 -3.06
C GLN A 128 -15.74 7.29 -2.11
N PHE A 129 -16.07 6.25 -1.35
CA PHE A 129 -17.25 6.24 -0.46
C PHE A 129 -17.02 6.97 0.86
N ILE A 130 -15.83 6.85 1.44
CA ILE A 130 -15.50 7.46 2.75
C ILE A 130 -15.38 8.98 2.64
N THR A 131 -15.65 9.67 3.74
CA THR A 131 -15.65 11.13 3.80
C THR A 131 -14.23 11.76 3.74
N PRO A 132 -13.20 11.21 4.42
CA PRO A 132 -11.86 11.78 4.38
C PRO A 132 -11.25 11.73 2.97
N ASP A 133 -10.55 12.79 2.58
CA ASP A 133 -9.72 12.76 1.39
C ASP A 133 -8.57 11.76 1.54
N ILE A 134 -8.27 11.05 0.47
CA ILE A 134 -7.13 10.13 0.42
C ILE A 134 -6.01 10.76 -0.40
N ALA A 135 -4.91 11.10 0.28
CA ALA A 135 -3.67 11.50 -0.37
C ALA A 135 -2.89 10.23 -0.77
N THR A 136 -2.61 10.06 -2.06
CA THR A 136 -1.85 8.91 -2.57
C THR A 136 -0.41 9.27 -2.85
N ILE A 137 0.54 8.44 -2.38
CA ILE A 137 1.97 8.68 -2.51
C ILE A 137 2.66 7.43 -3.09
N CYS A 138 3.05 7.47 -4.35
CA CYS A 138 3.84 6.38 -4.95
C CYS A 138 5.30 6.46 -4.53
N THR A 139 5.82 5.40 -3.89
CA THR A 139 7.19 5.36 -3.34
C THR A 139 8.16 4.47 -4.10
N GLY A 140 7.71 3.71 -5.05
CA GLY A 140 8.54 2.81 -5.87
C GLY A 140 7.86 2.54 -7.18
N MET A 141 6.75 1.82 -7.13
CA MET A 141 5.97 1.47 -8.31
C MET A 141 4.47 1.54 -8.02
N ALA A 142 3.71 2.03 -8.97
CA ALA A 142 2.26 1.87 -9.03
C ALA A 142 1.91 1.35 -10.42
N ALA A 143 1.63 0.05 -10.53
CA ALA A 143 1.39 -0.59 -11.82
C ALA A 143 0.01 -1.24 -11.86
N SER A 144 -0.59 -1.31 -13.06
CA SER A 144 -1.87 -1.98 -13.27
C SER A 144 -2.95 -1.49 -12.29
N MET A 145 -3.60 -2.35 -11.53
CA MET A 145 -4.58 -1.94 -10.53
C MET A 145 -4.00 -1.02 -9.45
N GLY A 146 -2.70 -1.13 -9.13
CA GLY A 146 -2.01 -0.19 -8.22
C GLY A 146 -1.95 1.24 -8.76
N GLN A 147 -1.83 1.41 -10.08
CA GLN A 147 -1.91 2.72 -10.74
C GLN A 147 -3.34 3.28 -10.68
N VAL A 148 -4.36 2.44 -10.85
CA VAL A 148 -5.77 2.87 -10.74
C VAL A 148 -6.02 3.45 -9.35
N LEU A 149 -5.60 2.75 -8.28
CA LEU A 149 -5.74 3.24 -6.91
C LEU A 149 -4.91 4.51 -6.64
N MET A 150 -3.72 4.61 -7.25
CA MET A 150 -2.90 5.82 -7.12
C MET A 150 -3.60 7.05 -7.73
N CYS A 151 -4.12 6.94 -8.95
CA CYS A 151 -4.78 8.06 -9.60
C CYS A 151 -6.15 8.40 -8.97
N ALA A 152 -6.74 7.46 -8.21
CA ALA A 152 -8.00 7.62 -7.49
C ALA A 152 -7.92 8.46 -6.21
N GLY A 153 -6.73 8.91 -5.82
CA GLY A 153 -6.55 9.87 -4.73
C GLY A 153 -7.26 11.19 -4.98
N ALA A 154 -7.47 11.95 -3.90
CA ALA A 154 -8.13 13.25 -3.97
C ALA A 154 -7.36 14.22 -4.89
N PRO A 155 -8.05 15.01 -5.73
CA PRO A 155 -7.41 15.99 -6.61
C PRO A 155 -6.49 16.95 -5.83
N GLY A 156 -5.28 17.16 -6.35
CA GLY A 156 -4.24 17.97 -5.71
C GLY A 156 -3.44 17.24 -4.63
N LYS A 157 -3.80 15.98 -4.29
CA LYS A 157 -3.15 15.19 -3.24
C LYS A 157 -2.52 13.87 -3.75
N ARG A 158 -2.34 13.74 -5.07
CA ARG A 158 -1.74 12.56 -5.71
C ARG A 158 -0.29 12.84 -6.03
N THR A 159 0.61 12.06 -5.45
CA THR A 159 2.06 12.33 -5.48
C THR A 159 2.83 11.09 -5.92
N ALA A 160 3.91 11.26 -6.66
CA ALA A 160 4.89 10.20 -6.89
C ALA A 160 6.31 10.70 -6.65
N LEU A 161 7.12 9.93 -5.93
CA LEU A 161 8.52 10.27 -5.69
C LEU A 161 9.31 10.23 -7.02
N LYS A 162 10.35 11.04 -7.13
CA LYS A 162 11.12 11.31 -8.36
C LYS A 162 11.49 10.07 -9.19
N HIS A 163 11.83 8.97 -8.54
CA HIS A 163 12.28 7.74 -9.19
C HIS A 163 11.21 6.65 -9.27
N SER A 164 9.97 6.95 -8.88
CA SER A 164 8.85 6.02 -9.01
C SER A 164 8.54 5.74 -10.47
N ARG A 165 7.91 4.58 -10.69
CA ARG A 165 7.40 4.16 -12.00
C ARG A 165 5.92 3.91 -11.92
N ILE A 166 5.23 4.40 -12.93
CA ILE A 166 3.79 4.24 -13.05
C ILE A 166 3.52 3.47 -14.34
N MET A 167 2.68 2.44 -14.28
CA MET A 167 2.35 1.65 -15.46
C MET A 167 0.85 1.41 -15.55
N MET A 168 0.31 1.70 -16.71
CA MET A 168 -1.07 1.39 -17.05
C MET A 168 -1.14 0.40 -18.22
N HIS A 169 -2.09 -0.51 -18.17
CA HIS A 169 -2.38 -1.47 -19.24
C HIS A 169 -3.81 -2.02 -19.11
N GLN A 170 -4.26 -2.74 -20.14
CA GLN A 170 -5.54 -3.42 -20.11
C GLN A 170 -5.53 -4.61 -19.13
N PRO A 171 -6.69 -4.98 -18.55
CA PRO A 171 -6.77 -6.16 -17.71
C PRO A 171 -6.45 -7.43 -18.49
N SER A 172 -5.74 -8.37 -17.86
CA SER A 172 -5.52 -9.71 -18.39
C SER A 172 -6.47 -10.69 -17.72
N ALA A 173 -7.02 -11.62 -18.50
CA ALA A 173 -7.88 -12.68 -17.98
C ALA A 173 -7.68 -13.96 -18.77
N GLY A 174 -7.93 -15.08 -18.10
CA GLY A 174 -8.06 -16.40 -18.74
C GLY A 174 -9.52 -16.85 -18.75
N ALA A 175 -9.94 -17.56 -19.78
CA ALA A 175 -11.25 -18.19 -19.85
C ALA A 175 -11.09 -19.66 -20.26
N GLY A 176 -11.90 -20.54 -19.66
CA GLY A 176 -11.91 -21.96 -19.95
C GLY A 176 -13.28 -22.58 -19.64
N GLY A 177 -13.57 -23.74 -20.18
CA GLY A 177 -14.85 -24.42 -20.01
C GLY A 177 -15.63 -24.58 -21.31
N GLN A 178 -16.97 -24.64 -21.24
CA GLN A 178 -17.84 -24.72 -22.40
C GLN A 178 -17.85 -23.40 -23.20
N ALA A 179 -18.13 -23.45 -24.51
CA ALA A 179 -18.11 -22.26 -25.36
C ALA A 179 -18.95 -21.10 -24.81
N THR A 180 -20.14 -21.39 -24.34
CA THR A 180 -21.02 -20.37 -23.73
C THR A 180 -20.43 -19.74 -22.46
N ASP A 181 -19.75 -20.52 -21.61
CA ASP A 181 -19.10 -20.02 -20.38
C ASP A 181 -17.91 -19.10 -20.73
N ILE A 182 -17.18 -19.46 -21.79
CA ILE A 182 -16.10 -18.63 -22.33
C ILE A 182 -16.65 -17.29 -22.84
N GLU A 183 -17.77 -17.29 -23.58
CA GLU A 183 -18.40 -16.08 -24.07
C GLU A 183 -18.87 -15.17 -22.92
N ILE A 184 -19.49 -15.73 -21.88
CA ILE A 184 -19.91 -15.00 -20.69
C ILE A 184 -18.70 -14.33 -20.02
N THR A 185 -17.63 -15.10 -19.82
CA THR A 185 -16.38 -14.58 -19.21
C THR A 185 -15.75 -13.47 -20.04
N VAL A 186 -15.65 -13.64 -21.36
CA VAL A 186 -15.10 -12.63 -22.27
C VAL A 186 -15.94 -11.35 -22.26
N ASN A 187 -17.26 -11.47 -22.22
CA ASN A 187 -18.15 -10.31 -22.17
C ASN A 187 -18.00 -9.56 -20.84
N GLU A 188 -17.83 -10.26 -19.72
CA GLU A 188 -17.57 -9.62 -18.42
C GLU A 188 -16.22 -8.92 -18.40
N VAL A 189 -15.15 -9.54 -18.90
CA VAL A 189 -13.82 -8.91 -19.02
C VAL A 189 -13.88 -7.63 -19.86
N LYS A 190 -14.67 -7.61 -20.94
CA LYS A 190 -14.85 -6.40 -21.76
C LYS A 190 -15.53 -5.26 -21.00
N LYS A 191 -16.52 -5.58 -20.17
CA LYS A 191 -17.18 -4.57 -19.32
C LYS A 191 -16.21 -3.98 -18.30
N VAL A 192 -15.52 -4.84 -17.55
CA VAL A 192 -14.52 -4.44 -16.56
C VAL A 192 -13.39 -3.63 -17.20
N LYS A 193 -12.91 -4.04 -18.38
CA LYS A 193 -11.92 -3.27 -19.14
C LYS A 193 -12.40 -1.85 -19.41
N ARG A 194 -13.64 -1.68 -19.86
CA ARG A 194 -14.21 -0.37 -20.13
C ARG A 194 -14.34 0.46 -18.86
N GLU A 195 -14.83 -0.12 -17.79
CA GLU A 195 -14.98 0.53 -16.48
C GLU A 195 -13.64 1.05 -15.95
N LEU A 196 -12.57 0.25 -16.01
CA LEU A 196 -11.23 0.70 -15.64
C LEU A 196 -10.74 1.87 -16.48
N TYR A 197 -11.03 1.88 -17.79
CA TYR A 197 -10.67 3.00 -18.66
C TYR A 197 -11.44 4.27 -18.32
N GLU A 198 -12.72 4.16 -17.99
CA GLU A 198 -13.57 5.26 -17.55
C GLU A 198 -13.08 5.84 -16.21
N ILE A 199 -12.67 4.99 -15.26
CA ILE A 199 -12.05 5.41 -13.99
C ILE A 199 -10.73 6.18 -14.26
N ILE A 200 -9.83 5.63 -15.05
CA ILE A 200 -8.55 6.28 -15.37
C ILE A 200 -8.80 7.62 -16.09
N ALA A 201 -9.71 7.63 -17.05
CA ALA A 201 -10.08 8.83 -17.81
C ALA A 201 -10.62 9.93 -16.90
N PHE A 202 -11.53 9.57 -15.99
CA PHE A 202 -12.11 10.48 -15.02
C PHE A 202 -11.05 11.14 -14.13
N HIS A 203 -10.16 10.35 -13.54
CA HIS A 203 -9.15 10.86 -12.62
C HIS A 203 -7.98 11.57 -13.30
N SER A 204 -7.66 11.22 -14.56
CA SER A 204 -6.58 11.86 -15.33
C SER A 204 -7.03 13.01 -16.21
N ASN A 205 -8.33 13.24 -16.29
CA ASN A 205 -8.94 14.21 -17.23
C ASN A 205 -8.53 13.96 -18.70
N GLN A 206 -8.35 12.68 -19.08
CA GLN A 206 -8.06 12.27 -20.45
C GLN A 206 -9.31 11.70 -21.11
N PRO A 207 -9.45 11.80 -22.45
CA PRO A 207 -10.49 11.09 -23.18
C PRO A 207 -10.38 9.57 -23.00
N VAL A 208 -11.53 8.87 -22.82
CA VAL A 208 -11.56 7.41 -22.64
C VAL A 208 -10.90 6.69 -23.83
N GLU A 209 -11.09 7.18 -25.03
CA GLU A 209 -10.50 6.64 -26.26
C GLU A 209 -8.99 6.70 -26.23
N LYS A 210 -8.41 7.79 -25.70
CA LYS A 210 -6.96 7.94 -25.52
C LYS A 210 -6.44 6.97 -24.48
N VAL A 211 -7.14 6.82 -23.35
CA VAL A 211 -6.80 5.83 -22.31
C VAL A 211 -6.85 4.42 -22.89
N ALA A 212 -7.85 4.09 -23.70
CA ALA A 212 -7.99 2.77 -24.32
C ALA A 212 -6.82 2.45 -25.27
N ILE A 213 -6.35 3.42 -26.05
CA ILE A 213 -5.17 3.28 -26.93
C ILE A 213 -3.91 3.10 -26.07
N ASP A 214 -3.74 3.95 -25.08
CA ASP A 214 -2.55 3.97 -24.22
C ASP A 214 -2.43 2.71 -23.34
N CYS A 215 -3.56 2.10 -22.95
CA CYS A 215 -3.61 0.87 -22.17
C CYS A 215 -3.55 -0.42 -23.02
N ASP A 216 -3.46 -0.35 -24.34
CA ASP A 216 -3.44 -1.57 -25.19
C ASP A 216 -2.22 -2.46 -24.87
N ARG A 217 -1.11 -1.85 -24.51
CA ARG A 217 0.12 -2.50 -24.02
C ARG A 217 0.63 -1.77 -22.78
N ASP A 218 1.60 -2.37 -22.11
CA ASP A 218 2.24 -1.78 -20.93
C ASP A 218 2.80 -0.39 -21.25
N LYS A 219 2.16 0.63 -20.73
CA LYS A 219 2.62 2.02 -20.83
C LYS A 219 3.30 2.43 -19.54
N TRP A 220 4.62 2.35 -19.53
CA TRP A 220 5.46 2.79 -18.43
C TRP A 220 5.72 4.28 -18.48
N MET A 221 5.61 4.93 -17.34
CA MET A 221 5.84 6.37 -17.16
C MET A 221 6.74 6.64 -15.98
N THR A 222 7.60 7.62 -16.11
CA THR A 222 8.27 8.29 -14.98
C THR A 222 7.25 9.12 -14.21
N SER A 223 7.62 9.57 -13.01
CA SER A 223 6.74 10.45 -12.23
C SER A 223 6.40 11.76 -12.96
N THR A 224 7.34 12.31 -13.73
CA THR A 224 7.10 13.52 -14.52
C THR A 224 6.10 13.28 -15.65
N GLU A 225 6.26 12.20 -16.42
CA GLU A 225 5.33 11.82 -17.48
C GLU A 225 3.94 11.48 -16.93
N ALA A 226 3.86 10.84 -15.75
CA ALA A 226 2.59 10.56 -15.08
C ALA A 226 1.87 11.85 -14.63
N LYS A 227 2.62 12.88 -14.22
CA LYS A 227 2.08 14.20 -13.91
C LYS A 227 1.56 14.87 -15.17
N GLU A 228 2.32 14.86 -16.27
CA GLU A 228 1.90 15.44 -17.56
C GLU A 228 0.67 14.71 -18.12
N TYR A 229 0.55 13.42 -17.86
CA TYR A 229 -0.62 12.63 -18.23
C TYR A 229 -1.86 12.95 -17.37
N GLY A 230 -1.68 13.45 -16.16
CA GLY A 230 -2.75 13.76 -15.20
C GLY A 230 -3.04 12.64 -14.20
N LEU A 231 -2.22 11.59 -14.12
CA LEU A 231 -2.38 10.50 -13.16
C LEU A 231 -1.98 10.92 -11.74
N ILE A 232 -1.12 11.91 -11.61
CA ILE A 232 -0.71 12.52 -10.35
C ILE A 232 -0.68 14.04 -10.46
N ASP A 233 -0.64 14.70 -9.32
CA ASP A 233 -0.66 16.16 -9.23
C ASP A 233 0.74 16.74 -8.99
N GLU A 234 1.60 16.01 -8.26
CA GLU A 234 2.89 16.53 -7.82
C GLU A 234 4.02 15.49 -7.85
N VAL A 235 5.21 15.97 -8.23
CA VAL A 235 6.48 15.26 -8.02
C VAL A 235 7.30 16.08 -7.04
N PRO A 236 7.40 15.67 -5.75
CA PRO A 236 8.06 16.46 -4.73
C PRO A 236 9.55 16.62 -5.03
N ILE A 237 10.02 17.84 -4.86
CA ILE A 237 11.44 18.17 -4.99
C ILE A 237 12.18 17.57 -3.79
N MET A 238 13.38 17.02 -4.04
CA MET A 238 14.24 16.51 -2.97
C MET A 238 14.43 17.56 -1.87
N ASN A 239 14.48 17.10 -0.62
CA ASN A 239 14.69 17.95 0.55
C ASN A 239 15.86 18.93 0.30
N GLN A 240 15.61 20.23 0.42
CA GLN A 240 16.58 21.29 0.15
C GLN A 240 17.91 21.15 0.90
N ARG A 241 17.92 20.48 2.06
CA ARG A 241 19.14 20.15 2.81
C ARG A 241 20.02 19.14 2.07
N LYS A 242 19.42 18.26 1.25
CA LYS A 242 20.17 17.28 0.43
C LYS A 242 20.65 17.89 -0.90
N GLN A 243 19.89 18.82 -1.49
CA GLN A 243 20.30 19.52 -2.73
C GLN A 243 21.58 20.35 -2.57
N LYS A 244 21.81 20.92 -1.37
CA LYS A 244 23.04 21.68 -1.07
C LYS A 244 24.31 20.81 -0.90
N ARG A 245 24.18 19.46 -0.81
CA ARG A 245 25.33 18.53 -0.76
C ARG A 245 25.86 18.17 -2.13
N ASP A 246 25.00 18.14 -3.14
CA ASP A 246 25.37 17.74 -4.51
C ASP A 246 25.96 18.91 -5.32
N GLN A 247 26.00 20.12 -4.74
CA GLN A 247 26.58 21.32 -5.33
C GLN A 247 27.94 21.69 -4.70
N LYS A 248 28.51 20.86 -3.84
CA LYS A 248 29.85 20.98 -3.27
C LYS A 248 30.73 19.81 -3.74
#